data_6deb3d76c047a4c13c18bef87103740e
#
_entry.id   6deb3d76c047a4c13c18bef87103740e
#
_cell.length_a   1.000
_cell.length_b   1.000
_cell.length_c   1.000
_cell.angle_alpha   90.00
_cell.angle_beta   90.00
_cell.angle_gamma   90.00
#
_symmetry.space_group_name_H-M   'P 1'
#
loop_
_entity.id
_entity.type
_entity.pdbx_description
1 polymer ?
#
loop_
_entity_poly.entity_id
_entity_poly.type
_entity_poly.pdbx_seq_one_letter_code
_entity_poly.pdbx_strand_id
1 'polypeptide(L)'
;SSAADALDEATEVKKSLKSVVEFKENITALNDLEIGGVDGVVMDSVVANYSIQQTGKPFVVLEQGLAAEAYGVAFRKNEPALADKVQSVLEEMAADGTVAAISQKWFGSDISVIGK
;
A
#
# COMPACT_ATOMS: atom_id res chain seq x y z
N SER A 1 -6.19 9.45 8.86
CA SER A 1 -5.21 8.75 8.00
C SER A 1 -5.74 8.66 6.59
N SER A 2 -4.86 8.47 5.61
CA SER A 2 -5.27 8.32 4.21
C SER A 2 -6.31 7.21 4.01
N ALA A 3 -6.21 6.13 4.75
CA ALA A 3 -7.18 5.04 4.72
C ALA A 3 -8.58 5.47 5.23
N ALA A 4 -8.64 6.24 6.31
CA ALA A 4 -9.90 6.76 6.82
C ALA A 4 -10.51 7.77 5.84
N ASP A 5 -9.68 8.64 5.28
CA ASP A 5 -10.11 9.64 4.29
C ASP A 5 -10.64 8.96 3.01
N ALA A 6 -9.94 7.93 2.52
CA ALA A 6 -10.37 7.14 1.37
C ALA A 6 -11.72 6.43 1.61
N LEU A 7 -11.95 5.92 2.84
CA LEU A 7 -13.23 5.31 3.19
C LEU A 7 -14.34 6.37 3.27
N ASP A 8 -14.03 7.57 3.76
CA ASP A 8 -14.99 8.67 3.84
C ASP A 8 -15.42 9.17 2.45
N GLU A 9 -14.50 9.19 1.50
CA GLU A 9 -14.79 9.51 0.11
C GLU A 9 -15.59 8.41 -0.60
N ALA A 10 -15.36 7.14 -0.24
CA ALA A 10 -16.09 5.99 -0.76
C ALA A 10 -17.47 5.83 -0.11
N THR A 11 -18.33 6.85 -0.27
CA THR A 11 -19.61 6.99 0.45
C THR A 11 -20.54 5.80 0.32
N GLU A 12 -20.64 5.15 -0.83
CA GLU A 12 -21.52 4.00 -1.04
C GLU A 12 -20.99 2.76 -0.32
N VAL A 13 -19.68 2.56 -0.31
CA VAL A 13 -19.05 1.49 0.48
C VAL A 13 -19.29 1.76 1.97
N LYS A 14 -18.98 2.97 2.43
CA LYS A 14 -19.15 3.34 3.86
C LYS A 14 -20.57 3.16 4.34
N LYS A 15 -21.58 3.54 3.55
CA LYS A 15 -23.00 3.34 3.89
C LYS A 15 -23.42 1.86 3.96
N SER A 16 -22.74 0.98 3.23
CA SER A 16 -23.04 -0.47 3.25
C SER A 16 -22.48 -1.17 4.49
N LEU A 17 -21.56 -0.53 5.22
CA LEU A 17 -20.93 -1.10 6.40
C LEU A 17 -21.84 -0.98 7.62
N LYS A 18 -21.86 -2.03 8.44
CA LYS A 18 -22.61 -2.05 9.71
C LYS A 18 -22.02 -1.05 10.72
N SER A 19 -20.69 -0.99 10.78
CA SER A 19 -19.95 -0.10 11.66
C SER A 19 -18.52 0.09 11.15
N VAL A 20 -17.89 1.18 11.56
CA VAL A 20 -16.49 1.46 11.31
C VAL A 20 -15.81 1.68 12.66
N VAL A 21 -14.70 0.97 12.87
CA VAL A 21 -13.87 1.07 14.08
C VAL A 21 -12.49 1.60 13.66
N GLU A 22 -12.04 2.66 14.31
CA GLU A 22 -10.71 3.22 14.05
C GLU A 22 -9.67 2.63 15.01
N PHE A 23 -8.54 2.22 14.45
CA PHE A 23 -7.39 1.74 15.19
C PHE A 23 -6.23 2.71 15.04
N LYS A 24 -5.45 2.91 16.09
CA LYS A 24 -4.25 3.75 16.06
C LYS A 24 -3.09 3.09 15.32
N GLU A 25 -3.04 1.76 15.36
CA GLU A 25 -1.96 0.97 14.80
C GLU A 25 -2.49 -0.10 13.85
N ASN A 26 -1.85 -0.24 12.69
CA ASN A 26 -2.21 -1.23 11.68
C ASN A 26 -2.18 -2.66 12.22
N ILE A 27 -1.19 -2.98 13.06
CA ILE A 27 -1.06 -4.32 13.63
C ILE A 27 -2.24 -4.68 14.53
N THR A 28 -2.78 -3.71 15.26
CA THR A 28 -3.94 -3.92 16.12
C THR A 28 -5.19 -4.21 15.28
N ALA A 29 -5.38 -3.50 14.18
CA ALA A 29 -6.48 -3.75 13.25
C ALA A 29 -6.38 -5.14 12.62
N LEU A 30 -5.19 -5.57 12.20
CA LEU A 30 -4.96 -6.91 11.65
C LEU A 30 -5.15 -8.03 12.67
N ASN A 31 -4.77 -7.81 13.91
CA ASN A 31 -5.02 -8.77 14.99
C ASN A 31 -6.53 -8.91 15.27
N ASP A 32 -7.26 -7.81 15.23
CA ASP A 32 -8.72 -7.83 15.41
C ASP A 32 -9.44 -8.54 14.25
N LEU A 33 -8.94 -8.35 13.02
CA LEU A 33 -9.39 -9.11 11.85
C LEU A 33 -9.14 -10.62 12.01
N GLU A 34 -7.96 -11.01 12.52
CA GLU A 34 -7.59 -12.42 12.71
C GLU A 34 -8.52 -13.14 13.69
N ILE A 35 -8.90 -12.47 14.77
CA ILE A 35 -9.80 -13.04 15.79
C ILE A 35 -11.27 -12.84 15.49
N GLY A 36 -11.61 -12.23 14.37
CA GLY A 36 -13.00 -12.01 13.93
C GLY A 36 -13.72 -10.85 14.62
N GLY A 37 -13.00 -9.92 15.23
CA GLY A 37 -13.57 -8.69 15.81
C GLY A 37 -14.04 -7.72 14.74
N VAL A 38 -13.37 -7.71 13.58
CA VAL A 38 -13.79 -6.99 12.37
C VAL A 38 -13.80 -7.95 11.18
N ASP A 39 -14.59 -7.65 10.15
CA ASP A 39 -14.73 -8.48 8.94
C ASP A 39 -13.76 -8.05 7.84
N GLY A 40 -13.21 -6.85 7.91
CA GLY A 40 -12.25 -6.30 6.97
C GLY A 40 -11.50 -5.12 7.55
N VAL A 41 -10.35 -4.80 6.96
CA VAL A 41 -9.52 -3.66 7.34
C VAL A 41 -9.22 -2.83 6.09
N VAL A 42 -9.42 -1.52 6.18
CA VAL A 42 -8.96 -0.56 5.17
C VAL A 42 -7.62 -0.01 5.63
N MET A 43 -6.60 -0.20 4.83
CA MET A 43 -5.25 0.26 5.12
C MET A 43 -4.45 0.42 3.83
N ASP A 44 -3.28 1.02 3.93
CA ASP A 44 -2.34 1.14 2.83
C ASP A 44 -1.93 -0.24 2.30
N SER A 45 -1.98 -0.41 0.97
CA SER A 45 -1.71 -1.71 0.33
C SER A 45 -0.25 -2.16 0.47
N VAL A 46 0.70 -1.22 0.52
CA VAL A 46 2.13 -1.51 0.73
C VAL A 46 2.32 -2.12 2.13
N VAL A 47 1.72 -1.49 3.14
CA VAL A 47 1.78 -1.97 4.53
C VAL A 47 1.04 -3.30 4.68
N ALA A 48 -0.11 -3.46 4.05
CA ALA A 48 -0.88 -4.71 4.07
C ALA A 48 -0.06 -5.87 3.48
N ASN A 49 0.45 -5.71 2.26
CA ASN A 49 1.24 -6.75 1.59
C ASN A 49 2.51 -7.11 2.38
N TYR A 50 3.21 -6.11 2.90
CA TYR A 50 4.38 -6.35 3.76
C TYR A 50 4.01 -7.15 5.02
N SER A 51 2.93 -6.76 5.72
CA SER A 51 2.48 -7.43 6.93
C SER A 51 2.08 -8.88 6.68
N ILE A 52 1.38 -9.15 5.58
CA ILE A 52 1.01 -10.51 5.16
C ILE A 52 2.26 -11.35 4.88
N GLN A 53 3.22 -10.80 4.15
CA GLN A 53 4.47 -11.47 3.82
C GLN A 53 5.30 -11.81 5.07
N GLN A 54 5.36 -10.89 6.04
CA GLN A 54 6.12 -11.09 7.28
C GLN A 54 5.45 -12.06 8.25
N THR A 55 4.14 -12.04 8.34
CA THR A 55 3.41 -12.84 9.33
C THR A 55 2.97 -14.19 8.79
N GLY A 56 2.86 -14.36 7.48
CA GLY A 56 2.32 -15.55 6.83
C GLY A 56 0.85 -15.83 7.15
N LYS A 57 0.13 -14.85 7.72
CA LYS A 57 -1.29 -14.99 8.05
C LYS A 57 -2.15 -15.04 6.79
N PRO A 58 -3.27 -15.78 6.81
CA PRO A 58 -4.11 -16.02 5.62
C PRO A 58 -5.03 -14.84 5.30
N PHE A 59 -4.51 -13.63 5.31
CA PHE A 59 -5.24 -12.45 4.86
C PHE A 59 -5.21 -12.35 3.34
N VAL A 60 -6.25 -11.78 2.77
CA VAL A 60 -6.38 -11.53 1.33
C VAL A 60 -6.53 -10.03 1.12
N VAL A 61 -5.74 -9.47 0.22
CA VAL A 61 -5.93 -8.10 -0.26
C VAL A 61 -6.86 -8.16 -1.47
N LEU A 62 -7.98 -7.43 -1.40
CA LEU A 62 -8.93 -7.37 -2.50
C LEU A 62 -8.33 -6.59 -3.69
N GLU A 63 -8.63 -7.02 -4.90
CA GLU A 63 -8.13 -6.38 -6.13
C GLU A 63 -8.66 -4.96 -6.29
N GLN A 64 -9.89 -4.71 -5.86
CA GLN A 64 -10.52 -3.40 -5.93
C GLN A 64 -10.17 -2.57 -4.70
N GLY A 65 -9.29 -1.58 -4.87
CA GLY A 65 -8.99 -0.58 -3.84
C GLY A 65 -10.05 0.52 -3.76
N LEU A 66 -10.07 1.22 -2.62
CA LEU A 66 -10.95 2.39 -2.42
C LEU A 66 -10.37 3.66 -3.05
N ALA A 67 -9.06 3.80 -3.06
CA ALA A 67 -8.33 4.92 -3.66
C ALA A 67 -7.02 4.43 -4.27
N ALA A 68 -6.57 5.12 -5.30
CA ALA A 68 -5.23 4.91 -5.87
C ALA A 68 -4.27 5.88 -5.21
N GLU A 69 -3.17 5.38 -4.69
CA GLU A 69 -2.08 6.18 -4.13
C GLU A 69 -0.76 5.83 -4.84
N ALA A 70 0.13 6.80 -4.92
CA ALA A 70 1.47 6.61 -5.44
C ALA A 70 2.51 7.11 -4.45
N TYR A 71 3.55 6.34 -4.23
CA TYR A 71 4.73 6.75 -3.46
C TYR A 71 5.74 7.43 -4.37
N GLY A 72 6.36 8.47 -3.87
CA GLY A 72 7.40 9.20 -4.57
C GLY A 72 8.61 9.47 -3.70
N VAL A 73 9.75 9.64 -4.32
CA VAL A 73 10.97 10.12 -3.67
C VAL A 73 11.02 11.64 -3.79
N ALA A 74 11.02 12.35 -2.67
CA ALA A 74 11.08 13.80 -2.65
C ALA A 74 12.53 14.31 -2.62
N PHE A 75 12.79 15.36 -3.36
CA PHE A 75 14.08 16.03 -3.44
C PHE A 75 13.96 17.51 -3.09
N ARG A 76 15.06 18.12 -2.71
CA ARG A 76 15.10 19.57 -2.57
C ARG A 76 14.86 20.24 -3.91
N LYS A 77 14.10 21.32 -3.91
CA LYS A 77 13.74 22.05 -5.13
C LYS A 77 14.94 22.55 -5.95
N ASN A 78 16.06 22.79 -5.29
CA ASN A 78 17.31 23.29 -5.91
C ASN A 78 18.30 22.17 -6.29
N GLU A 79 17.88 20.92 -6.29
CA GLU A 79 18.70 19.75 -6.65
C GLU A 79 18.08 18.93 -7.81
N PRO A 80 17.76 19.57 -8.97
CA PRO A 80 17.11 18.86 -10.07
C PRO A 80 17.99 17.77 -10.68
N ALA A 81 19.31 17.95 -10.71
CA ALA A 81 20.25 16.97 -11.26
C ALA A 81 20.22 15.64 -10.48
N LEU A 82 20.10 15.70 -9.16
CA LEU A 82 19.96 14.48 -8.33
C LEU A 82 18.63 13.78 -8.57
N ALA A 83 17.52 14.53 -8.64
CA ALA A 83 16.22 13.99 -8.93
C ALA A 83 16.17 13.30 -10.30
N ASP A 84 16.71 13.94 -11.33
CA ASP A 84 16.78 13.39 -12.69
C ASP A 84 17.65 12.12 -12.73
N LYS A 85 18.77 12.10 -12.01
CA LYS A 85 19.64 10.92 -11.95
C LYS A 85 18.96 9.75 -11.25
N VAL A 86 18.29 9.98 -10.13
CA VAL A 86 17.54 8.93 -9.41
C VAL A 86 16.39 8.42 -10.28
N GLN A 87 15.64 9.29 -10.94
CA GLN A 87 14.57 8.91 -11.84
C GLN A 87 15.09 8.01 -12.98
N SER A 88 16.17 8.42 -13.64
CA SER A 88 16.79 7.64 -14.71
C SER A 88 17.24 6.26 -14.25
N VAL A 89 17.87 6.15 -13.08
CA VAL A 89 18.31 4.86 -12.52
C VAL A 89 17.11 3.99 -12.15
N LEU A 90 16.05 4.55 -11.59
CA LEU A 90 14.84 3.79 -11.29
C LEU A 90 14.16 3.24 -12.56
N GLU A 91 14.16 4.00 -13.64
CA GLU A 91 13.65 3.53 -14.94
C GLU A 91 14.52 2.41 -15.54
N GLU A 92 15.85 2.51 -15.44
CA GLU A 92 16.77 1.43 -15.83
C GLU A 92 16.52 0.15 -15.00
N MET A 93 16.36 0.29 -13.69
CA MET A 93 16.05 -0.82 -12.77
C MET A 93 14.66 -1.43 -13.04
N ALA A 94 13.70 -0.62 -13.47
CA ALA A 94 12.40 -1.13 -13.89
C ALA A 94 12.52 -1.95 -15.19
N ALA A 95 13.30 -1.45 -16.15
CA ALA A 95 13.51 -2.12 -17.43
C ALA A 95 14.28 -3.45 -17.32
N ASP A 96 15.26 -3.54 -16.41
CA ASP A 96 16.06 -4.76 -16.20
C ASP A 96 15.42 -5.78 -15.24
N GLY A 97 14.26 -5.46 -14.64
CA GLY A 97 13.53 -6.32 -13.73
C GLY A 97 13.94 -6.20 -12.26
N THR A 98 14.91 -5.36 -11.93
CA THR A 98 15.40 -5.18 -10.55
C THR A 98 14.30 -4.65 -9.62
N VAL A 99 13.52 -3.66 -10.06
CA VAL A 99 12.40 -3.11 -9.27
C VAL A 99 11.34 -4.19 -9.01
N ALA A 100 10.97 -4.97 -10.02
CA ALA A 100 10.01 -6.05 -9.86
C ALA A 100 10.49 -7.12 -8.87
N ALA A 101 11.78 -7.49 -8.94
CA ALA A 101 12.38 -8.45 -8.01
C ALA A 101 12.40 -7.95 -6.56
N ILE A 102 12.71 -6.68 -6.34
CA ILE A 102 12.66 -6.06 -5.01
C ILE A 102 11.22 -6.03 -4.50
N SER A 103 10.27 -5.61 -5.33
CA SER A 103 8.86 -5.58 -4.98
C SER A 103 8.34 -6.97 -4.61
N GLN A 104 8.67 -7.98 -5.40
CA GLN A 104 8.32 -9.38 -5.12
C GLN A 104 8.90 -9.85 -3.78
N LYS A 105 10.15 -9.52 -3.49
CA LYS A 105 10.83 -9.91 -2.25
C LYS A 105 10.14 -9.33 -1.01
N TRP A 106 9.74 -8.07 -1.05
CA TRP A 106 9.23 -7.36 0.13
C TRP A 106 7.71 -7.44 0.30
N PHE A 107 6.96 -7.58 -0.81
CA PHE A 107 5.50 -7.50 -0.81
C PHE A 107 4.82 -8.76 -1.35
N GLY A 108 5.57 -9.75 -1.80
CA GLY A 108 5.04 -10.98 -2.37
C GLY A 108 4.46 -10.82 -3.79
N SER A 109 4.51 -9.61 -4.34
CA SER A 109 4.05 -9.30 -5.71
C SER A 109 4.74 -8.05 -6.24
N ASP A 110 4.71 -7.85 -7.56
CA ASP A 110 5.19 -6.60 -8.16
C ASP A 110 4.09 -5.53 -8.10
N ILE A 111 4.17 -4.64 -7.12
CA ILE A 111 3.29 -3.49 -6.94
C ILE A 111 3.90 -2.18 -7.47
N SER A 112 5.04 -2.25 -8.16
CA SER A 112 5.73 -1.07 -8.69
C SER A 112 4.99 -0.46 -9.87
N VAL A 113 5.10 0.84 -10.04
CA VAL A 113 4.52 1.60 -11.16
C VAL A 113 5.58 2.33 -12.00
N ILE A 114 6.87 2.16 -11.65
CA ILE A 114 7.99 2.80 -12.34
C ILE A 114 8.10 2.20 -13.74
N GLY A 115 8.06 3.05 -14.75
CA GLY A 115 8.17 2.63 -16.16
C GLY A 115 6.91 1.95 -16.72
N LYS A 116 5.81 2.04 -16.00
CA LYS A 116 4.51 1.47 -16.43
C LYS A 116 3.52 2.55 -16.79
#